data_366778d0034fa12bc81459a9173e5ba7
#
_entry.id   366778d0034fa12bc81459a9173e5ba7
#
_cell.length_a   1.000
_cell.length_b   1.000
_cell.length_c   1.000
_cell.angle_alpha   90.00
_cell.angle_beta   90.00
_cell.angle_gamma   90.00
#
_symmetry.space_group_name_H-M   'P 1'
#
loop_
_entity.id
_entity.type
_entity.pdbx_description
1 polymer ?
#
loop_
_entity_poly.entity_id
_entity_poly.type
_entity_poly.pdbx_seq_one_letter_code
_entity_poly.pdbx_strand_id
1 'polypeptide(L)'
;MLTLDQLEAFDKDGFIKGSVVLREQEVDRLREELDRVMNGETVKKPVLNRNLLDGSPEYGMSISSKETVVQIVNIWMASDLFLQHAANRTLCEEAAQLCRTDTLRIWHDQIQYKPPVTGGPTAWHQDHPAWPIIQPADLVSAWVALDDATIENGCMWMVPGSHKWGNHQKHLKSTPDFMPYHKHPELLPESAQVEAVPFEIKKGQVGYHHCLTWHGSPNNRSERKRRAIAVHYMPGHTRYEPNGKHPMEPHIQVKQGE
;
A
#
# COMPACT_ATOMS: atom_id res chain seq x y z
N MET A 1 -14.89 13.61 1.44
CA MET A 1 -14.77 13.88 2.90
C MET A 1 -15.32 12.69 3.66
N LEU A 2 -14.56 12.16 4.60
CA LEU A 2 -14.97 11.08 5.48
C LEU A 2 -15.97 11.57 6.53
N THR A 3 -16.86 10.68 6.96
CA THR A 3 -17.80 10.92 8.06
C THR A 3 -17.11 10.75 9.42
N LEU A 4 -17.74 11.24 10.49
CA LEU A 4 -17.21 11.02 11.85
C LEU A 4 -17.11 9.53 12.18
N ASP A 5 -18.11 8.72 11.82
CA ASP A 5 -18.10 7.28 12.04
C ASP A 5 -16.91 6.60 11.33
N GLN A 6 -16.55 7.07 10.12
CA GLN A 6 -15.39 6.56 9.40
C GLN A 6 -14.07 6.95 10.08
N LEU A 7 -13.96 8.15 10.62
CA LEU A 7 -12.78 8.60 11.37
C LEU A 7 -12.63 7.80 12.68
N GLU A 8 -13.72 7.58 13.40
CA GLU A 8 -13.74 6.74 14.61
C GLU A 8 -13.38 5.28 14.30
N ALA A 9 -13.92 4.73 13.21
CA ALA A 9 -13.56 3.38 12.75
C ALA A 9 -12.07 3.28 12.41
N PHE A 10 -11.49 4.29 11.74
CA PHE A 10 -10.05 4.29 11.46
C PHE A 10 -9.22 4.38 12.75
N ASP A 11 -9.59 5.22 13.71
CA ASP A 11 -8.93 5.31 15.00
C ASP A 11 -9.01 3.98 15.78
N LYS A 12 -10.11 3.27 15.65
CA LYS A 12 -10.33 1.98 16.32
C LYS A 12 -9.54 0.86 15.66
N ASP A 13 -9.71 0.70 14.35
CA ASP A 13 -9.31 -0.49 13.60
C ASP A 13 -7.99 -0.30 12.83
N GLY A 14 -7.60 0.95 12.53
CA GLY A 14 -6.42 1.29 11.76
C GLY A 14 -6.60 1.21 10.24
N PHE A 15 -7.82 0.95 9.76
CA PHE A 15 -8.14 0.94 8.33
C PHE A 15 -9.63 1.18 8.08
N ILE A 16 -9.96 1.73 6.91
CA ILE A 16 -11.33 1.97 6.47
C ILE A 16 -11.45 1.90 4.93
N LYS A 17 -12.66 1.70 4.46
CA LYS A 17 -13.01 1.96 3.06
C LYS A 17 -13.40 3.42 2.91
N GLY A 18 -12.73 4.11 2.00
CA GLY A 18 -13.03 5.48 1.64
C GLY A 18 -13.96 5.59 0.42
N SER A 19 -13.93 6.74 -0.23
CA SER A 19 -14.76 7.09 -1.37
C SER A 19 -14.40 6.31 -2.64
N VAL A 20 -15.28 6.35 -3.63
CA VAL A 20 -14.93 6.06 -5.02
C VAL A 20 -14.23 7.31 -5.57
N VAL A 21 -12.93 7.21 -5.83
CA VAL A 21 -12.05 8.33 -6.19
C VAL A 21 -11.72 8.36 -7.68
N LEU A 22 -11.99 7.27 -8.39
CA LEU A 22 -11.79 7.15 -9.84
C LEU A 22 -13.07 6.66 -10.51
N ARG A 23 -13.50 7.38 -11.54
CA ARG A 23 -14.56 6.92 -12.46
C ARG A 23 -13.99 5.85 -13.39
N GLU A 24 -14.86 5.08 -14.02
CA GLU A 24 -14.52 3.99 -14.94
C GLU A 24 -13.44 4.40 -15.97
N GLN A 25 -13.69 5.50 -16.67
CA GLN A 25 -12.76 6.02 -17.68
C GLN A 25 -11.38 6.41 -17.11
N GLU A 26 -11.32 6.87 -15.87
CA GLU A 26 -10.06 7.22 -15.20
C GLU A 26 -9.28 5.94 -14.83
N VAL A 27 -10.01 4.91 -14.37
CA VAL A 27 -9.42 3.59 -14.12
C VAL A 27 -8.84 3.00 -15.40
N ASP A 28 -9.59 3.03 -16.52
CA ASP A 28 -9.13 2.47 -17.78
C ASP A 28 -7.88 3.19 -18.31
N ARG A 29 -7.85 4.52 -18.25
CA ARG A 29 -6.65 5.30 -18.59
C ARG A 29 -5.43 4.94 -17.74
N LEU A 30 -5.62 4.75 -16.42
CA LEU A 30 -4.52 4.35 -15.54
C LEU A 30 -4.05 2.91 -15.81
N ARG A 31 -4.95 2.02 -16.21
CA ARG A 31 -4.60 0.65 -16.62
C ARG A 31 -3.77 0.64 -17.92
N GLU A 32 -4.20 1.40 -18.92
CA GLU A 32 -3.46 1.55 -20.18
C GLU A 32 -2.08 2.16 -19.94
N GLU A 33 -2.00 3.19 -19.12
CA GLU A 33 -0.72 3.81 -18.78
C GLU A 33 0.19 2.88 -17.95
N LEU A 34 -0.38 2.07 -17.04
CA LEU A 34 0.37 1.03 -16.35
C LEU A 34 0.97 0.03 -17.33
N ASP A 35 0.20 -0.44 -18.30
CA ASP A 35 0.67 -1.36 -19.33
C ASP A 35 1.82 -0.73 -20.15
N ARG A 36 1.74 0.57 -20.50
CA ARG A 36 2.83 1.31 -21.15
C ARG A 36 4.11 1.39 -20.29
N VAL A 37 3.97 1.69 -18.99
CA VAL A 37 5.13 1.72 -18.08
C VAL A 37 5.76 0.34 -17.97
N MET A 38 4.97 -0.71 -17.84
CA MET A 38 5.44 -2.09 -17.75
C MET A 38 6.15 -2.55 -19.01
N ASN A 39 5.67 -2.13 -20.19
CA ASN A 39 6.31 -2.40 -21.49
C ASN A 39 7.57 -1.56 -21.75
N GLY A 40 7.90 -0.64 -20.84
CA GLY A 40 9.04 0.23 -21.00
C GLY A 40 8.88 1.33 -22.05
N GLU A 41 7.65 1.65 -22.44
CA GLU A 41 7.30 2.62 -23.49
C GLU A 41 7.37 4.07 -22.99
N THR A 42 7.60 4.30 -21.70
CA THR A 42 7.74 5.64 -21.12
C THR A 42 9.18 6.14 -21.16
N VAL A 43 9.38 7.43 -21.42
CA VAL A 43 10.70 8.07 -21.48
C VAL A 43 11.37 8.05 -20.12
N LYS A 44 10.65 8.45 -19.08
CA LYS A 44 11.11 8.39 -17.70
C LYS A 44 10.81 7.00 -17.13
N LYS A 45 11.58 6.57 -16.13
CA LYS A 45 11.44 5.27 -15.50
C LYS A 45 11.05 5.42 -14.03
N PRO A 46 10.31 4.46 -13.45
CA PRO A 46 10.10 4.39 -12.00
C PRO A 46 11.42 4.07 -11.29
N VAL A 47 11.45 4.27 -9.97
CA VAL A 47 12.64 3.96 -9.15
C VAL A 47 12.92 2.46 -9.10
N LEU A 48 11.87 1.66 -8.93
CA LEU A 48 11.96 0.19 -8.93
C LEU A 48 10.83 -0.40 -9.76
N ASN A 49 11.15 -1.48 -10.48
CA ASN A 49 10.18 -2.37 -11.10
C ASN A 49 10.66 -3.80 -10.89
N ARG A 50 9.96 -4.58 -10.06
CA ARG A 50 10.41 -5.90 -9.65
C ARG A 50 9.27 -6.85 -9.30
N ASN A 51 9.58 -8.15 -9.29
CA ASN A 51 8.79 -9.11 -8.52
C ASN A 51 9.10 -8.95 -7.02
N LEU A 52 8.11 -8.65 -6.22
CA LEU A 52 8.25 -8.46 -4.77
C LEU A 52 8.72 -9.73 -4.05
N LEU A 53 8.44 -10.92 -4.59
CA LEU A 53 8.71 -12.20 -3.94
C LEU A 53 10.19 -12.59 -3.97
N ASP A 54 10.89 -12.30 -5.07
CA ASP A 54 12.29 -12.69 -5.27
C ASP A 54 13.23 -11.52 -5.63
N GLY A 55 12.67 -10.32 -5.79
CA GLY A 55 13.43 -9.11 -6.13
C GLY A 55 13.89 -9.04 -7.58
N SER A 56 13.52 -10.03 -8.43
CA SER A 56 13.90 -10.02 -9.84
C SER A 56 13.26 -8.86 -10.59
N PRO A 57 13.96 -8.22 -11.56
CA PRO A 57 13.37 -7.19 -12.39
C PRO A 57 12.18 -7.74 -13.19
N GLU A 58 11.08 -7.00 -13.22
CA GLU A 58 9.92 -7.31 -14.03
C GLU A 58 9.77 -6.27 -15.15
N TYR A 59 9.92 -6.71 -16.39
CA TYR A 59 9.73 -5.89 -17.58
C TYR A 59 8.84 -6.62 -18.58
N GLY A 60 7.79 -5.92 -19.00
CA GLY A 60 6.85 -6.42 -19.99
C GLY A 60 5.65 -7.17 -19.40
N MET A 61 4.67 -7.41 -20.27
CA MET A 61 3.40 -8.08 -19.95
C MET A 61 3.52 -9.62 -19.98
N SER A 62 4.72 -10.15 -20.12
CA SER A 62 4.97 -11.59 -20.13
C SER A 62 4.58 -12.18 -18.80
N ILE A 63 3.48 -12.92 -18.74
CA ILE A 63 3.05 -13.64 -17.54
C ILE A 63 4.12 -14.70 -17.26
N SER A 64 4.92 -14.46 -16.23
CA SER A 64 5.86 -15.45 -15.73
C SER A 64 5.08 -16.69 -15.26
N SER A 65 5.62 -17.88 -15.51
CA SER A 65 5.13 -19.11 -14.90
C SER A 65 5.43 -19.21 -13.40
N LYS A 66 6.19 -18.25 -12.86
CA LYS A 66 6.50 -18.11 -11.44
C LYS A 66 5.41 -17.36 -10.69
N GLU A 67 5.28 -17.64 -9.42
CA GLU A 67 4.52 -16.76 -8.54
C GLU A 67 5.10 -15.35 -8.58
N THR A 68 4.22 -14.37 -8.82
CA THR A 68 4.63 -12.99 -9.07
C THR A 68 3.73 -12.00 -8.34
N VAL A 69 4.34 -11.02 -7.69
CA VAL A 69 3.69 -9.79 -7.27
C VAL A 69 4.50 -8.64 -7.87
N VAL A 70 3.98 -8.02 -8.93
CA VAL A 70 4.66 -6.89 -9.55
C VAL A 70 4.57 -5.68 -8.64
N GLN A 71 5.72 -5.14 -8.24
CA GLN A 71 5.86 -3.91 -7.49
C GLN A 71 6.60 -2.87 -8.32
N ILE A 72 5.96 -1.73 -8.57
CA ILE A 72 6.57 -0.59 -9.25
C ILE A 72 6.55 0.59 -8.28
N VAL A 73 7.72 1.04 -7.81
CA VAL A 73 7.84 2.12 -6.83
C VAL A 73 8.17 3.43 -7.53
N ASN A 74 7.54 4.50 -7.10
CA ASN A 74 7.55 5.83 -7.72
C ASN A 74 7.16 5.80 -9.19
N ILE A 75 6.04 5.16 -9.47
CA ILE A 75 5.48 5.13 -10.83
C ILE A 75 5.11 6.55 -11.30
N TRP A 76 4.79 7.47 -10.38
CA TRP A 76 4.55 8.87 -10.68
C TRP A 76 5.72 9.55 -11.43
N MET A 77 6.95 9.06 -11.25
CA MET A 77 8.12 9.57 -11.98
C MET A 77 8.13 9.15 -13.46
N ALA A 78 7.50 8.04 -13.77
CA ALA A 78 7.41 7.52 -15.13
C ALA A 78 6.24 8.10 -15.93
N SER A 79 5.23 8.67 -15.25
CA SER A 79 4.01 9.15 -15.89
C SER A 79 3.32 10.26 -15.10
N ASP A 80 3.00 11.36 -15.80
CA ASP A 80 2.25 12.48 -15.23
C ASP A 80 0.82 12.07 -14.82
N LEU A 81 0.25 11.03 -15.43
CA LEU A 81 -1.07 10.52 -15.05
C LEU A 81 -1.07 9.91 -13.64
N PHE A 82 -0.01 9.19 -13.28
CA PHE A 82 0.18 8.67 -11.92
C PHE A 82 0.49 9.79 -10.92
N LEU A 83 1.23 10.82 -11.33
CA LEU A 83 1.43 12.01 -10.49
C LEU A 83 0.10 12.73 -10.20
N GLN A 84 -0.75 12.93 -11.23
CA GLN A 84 -2.08 13.50 -11.06
C GLN A 84 -2.95 12.64 -10.14
N HIS A 85 -2.86 11.30 -10.25
CA HIS A 85 -3.54 10.40 -9.34
C HIS A 85 -3.07 10.56 -7.89
N ALA A 86 -1.77 10.61 -7.66
CA ALA A 86 -1.21 10.80 -6.31
C ALA A 86 -1.61 12.15 -5.69
N ALA A 87 -1.89 13.17 -6.52
CA ALA A 87 -2.40 14.46 -6.12
C ALA A 87 -3.93 14.59 -6.24
N ASN A 88 -4.66 13.47 -6.38
CA ASN A 88 -6.11 13.49 -6.46
C ASN A 88 -6.71 14.17 -5.23
N ARG A 89 -7.57 15.16 -5.46
CA ARG A 89 -8.12 16.01 -4.40
C ARG A 89 -8.81 15.20 -3.30
N THR A 90 -9.68 14.26 -3.67
CA THR A 90 -10.42 13.43 -2.71
C THR A 90 -9.49 12.58 -1.88
N LEU A 91 -8.47 11.96 -2.51
CA LEU A 91 -7.44 11.19 -1.78
C LEU A 91 -6.70 12.05 -0.76
N CYS A 92 -6.26 13.25 -1.17
CA CYS A 92 -5.53 14.17 -0.29
C CYS A 92 -6.40 14.67 0.86
N GLU A 93 -7.65 15.07 0.59
CA GLU A 93 -8.58 15.54 1.61
C GLU A 93 -8.92 14.45 2.64
N GLU A 94 -9.20 13.22 2.20
CA GLU A 94 -9.50 12.09 3.10
C GLU A 94 -8.25 11.67 3.88
N ALA A 95 -7.08 11.57 3.24
CA ALA A 95 -5.83 11.27 3.92
C ALA A 95 -5.45 12.34 4.96
N ALA A 96 -5.68 13.63 4.66
CA ALA A 96 -5.43 14.73 5.60
C ALA A 96 -6.32 14.63 6.85
N GLN A 97 -7.58 14.23 6.67
CA GLN A 97 -8.49 13.98 7.80
C GLN A 97 -7.98 12.83 8.67
N LEU A 98 -7.53 11.71 8.06
CA LEU A 98 -7.01 10.55 8.77
C LEU A 98 -5.69 10.84 9.50
N CYS A 99 -4.82 11.62 8.87
CA CYS A 99 -3.57 12.10 9.47
C CYS A 99 -3.76 13.27 10.45
N ARG A 100 -4.98 13.84 10.56
CA ARG A 100 -5.28 15.01 11.39
C ARG A 100 -4.32 16.17 11.15
N THR A 101 -4.12 16.51 9.87
CA THR A 101 -3.15 17.51 9.43
C THR A 101 -3.72 18.40 8.32
N ASP A 102 -3.26 19.65 8.28
CA ASP A 102 -3.55 20.57 7.18
C ASP A 102 -2.50 20.49 6.05
N THR A 103 -1.42 19.74 6.29
CA THR A 103 -0.32 19.59 5.34
C THR A 103 0.01 18.12 5.13
N LEU A 104 -0.07 17.68 3.88
CA LEU A 104 0.34 16.36 3.45
C LEU A 104 1.54 16.44 2.50
N ARG A 105 2.39 15.43 2.57
CA ARG A 105 3.43 15.14 1.59
C ARG A 105 3.31 13.70 1.12
N ILE A 106 3.73 13.44 -0.11
CA ILE A 106 3.82 12.08 -0.63
C ILE A 106 5.18 11.50 -0.22
N TRP A 107 5.16 10.37 0.48
CA TRP A 107 6.36 9.58 0.73
C TRP A 107 6.81 8.87 -0.54
N HIS A 108 5.98 8.03 -1.06
CA HIS A 108 6.10 7.40 -2.38
C HIS A 108 4.76 6.82 -2.82
N ASP A 109 4.65 6.48 -4.08
CA ASP A 109 3.59 5.62 -4.59
C ASP A 109 4.14 4.28 -5.07
N GLN A 110 3.25 3.32 -5.22
CA GLN A 110 3.60 2.03 -5.79
C GLN A 110 2.42 1.33 -6.44
N ILE A 111 2.71 0.61 -7.52
CA ILE A 111 1.81 -0.39 -8.07
C ILE A 111 2.01 -1.70 -7.32
N GLN A 112 0.90 -2.36 -7.07
CA GLN A 112 0.83 -3.74 -6.59
C GLN A 112 -0.08 -4.54 -7.51
N TYR A 113 0.52 -5.36 -8.38
CA TYR A 113 -0.20 -6.15 -9.36
C TYR A 113 0.02 -7.65 -9.10
N LYS A 114 -1.09 -8.38 -8.95
CA LYS A 114 -1.13 -9.84 -8.92
C LYS A 114 -1.71 -10.34 -10.24
N PRO A 115 -0.90 -11.00 -11.09
CA PRO A 115 -1.38 -11.63 -12.31
C PRO A 115 -2.45 -12.70 -12.03
N PRO A 116 -3.29 -13.03 -13.02
CA PRO A 116 -4.19 -14.17 -12.93
C PRO A 116 -3.43 -15.45 -12.60
N VAL A 117 -3.99 -16.30 -11.74
CA VAL A 117 -3.51 -17.64 -11.38
C VAL A 117 -2.11 -17.64 -10.73
N THR A 118 -1.14 -16.90 -11.27
CA THR A 118 0.26 -16.84 -10.80
C THR A 118 0.53 -15.73 -9.80
N GLY A 119 -0.46 -14.90 -9.47
CA GLY A 119 -0.30 -13.83 -8.47
C GLY A 119 0.01 -14.41 -7.10
N GLY A 120 1.25 -14.22 -6.62
CA GLY A 120 1.74 -14.76 -5.36
C GLY A 120 1.21 -14.02 -4.12
N PRO A 121 1.50 -14.53 -2.91
CA PRO A 121 1.09 -13.90 -1.66
C PRO A 121 1.94 -12.66 -1.37
N THR A 122 1.41 -11.74 -0.58
CA THR A 122 2.21 -10.73 0.13
C THR A 122 2.19 -11.10 1.61
N ALA A 123 3.37 -11.40 2.16
CA ALA A 123 3.50 -11.80 3.56
C ALA A 123 2.92 -10.74 4.51
N TRP A 124 2.50 -11.16 5.70
CA TRP A 124 2.11 -10.25 6.75
C TRP A 124 3.22 -9.26 7.08
N HIS A 125 2.88 -7.99 7.14
CA HIS A 125 3.83 -6.92 7.42
C HIS A 125 3.13 -5.67 7.99
N GLN A 126 3.96 -4.73 8.40
CA GLN A 126 3.65 -3.34 8.63
C GLN A 126 4.48 -2.54 7.64
N ASP A 127 3.93 -1.44 7.13
CA ASP A 127 4.64 -0.60 6.15
C ASP A 127 5.81 0.17 6.76
N HIS A 128 5.54 0.89 7.85
CA HIS A 128 6.51 1.83 8.43
C HIS A 128 7.86 1.21 8.82
N PRO A 129 7.96 -0.01 9.36
CA PRO A 129 9.26 -0.61 9.65
C PRO A 129 10.17 -0.80 8.45
N ALA A 130 9.61 -0.78 7.23
CA ALA A 130 10.39 -0.73 6.00
C ALA A 130 10.90 0.68 5.66
N TRP A 131 10.44 1.71 6.37
CA TRP A 131 10.74 3.14 6.16
C TRP A 131 11.42 3.79 7.39
N PRO A 132 12.54 3.23 7.87
CA PRO A 132 13.15 3.67 9.14
C PRO A 132 13.63 5.12 9.13
N ILE A 133 13.77 5.71 7.94
CA ILE A 133 14.21 7.09 7.72
C ILE A 133 13.07 8.12 7.83
N ILE A 134 11.83 7.69 8.07
CA ILE A 134 10.67 8.59 8.22
C ILE A 134 10.08 8.41 9.61
N GLN A 135 9.93 9.51 10.35
CA GLN A 135 9.38 9.53 11.72
C GLN A 135 8.44 10.72 11.94
N PRO A 136 7.43 10.60 12.80
CA PRO A 136 6.96 9.40 13.49
C PRO A 136 6.21 8.43 12.56
N ALA A 137 5.82 7.27 13.10
CA ALA A 137 5.11 6.20 12.40
C ALA A 137 3.59 6.47 12.37
N ASP A 138 3.18 7.55 11.72
CA ASP A 138 1.77 7.99 11.61
C ASP A 138 1.33 8.29 10.17
N LEU A 139 2.01 7.67 9.20
CA LEU A 139 1.66 7.74 7.79
C LEU A 139 0.37 6.95 7.50
N VAL A 140 -0.34 7.40 6.47
CA VAL A 140 -1.53 6.74 5.93
C VAL A 140 -1.28 6.30 4.50
N SER A 141 -1.58 5.04 4.22
CA SER A 141 -1.56 4.46 2.88
C SER A 141 -2.95 4.52 2.27
N ALA A 142 -3.08 5.16 1.10
CA ALA A 142 -4.28 5.16 0.28
C ALA A 142 -4.12 4.12 -0.85
N TRP A 143 -4.82 3.01 -0.74
CA TRP A 143 -4.77 1.90 -1.68
C TRP A 143 -5.98 1.94 -2.61
N VAL A 144 -5.81 2.35 -3.85
CA VAL A 144 -6.89 2.48 -4.84
C VAL A 144 -6.92 1.27 -5.76
N ALA A 145 -8.04 0.58 -5.77
CA ALA A 145 -8.24 -0.59 -6.62
C ALA A 145 -8.44 -0.19 -8.09
N LEU A 146 -7.62 -0.70 -8.99
CA LEU A 146 -7.83 -0.60 -10.43
C LEU A 146 -8.69 -1.76 -10.97
N ASP A 147 -8.80 -2.85 -10.24
CA ASP A 147 -9.70 -3.97 -10.47
C ASP A 147 -10.45 -4.25 -9.16
N ASP A 148 -11.66 -4.83 -9.20
CA ASP A 148 -12.30 -5.29 -7.98
C ASP A 148 -11.35 -6.22 -7.23
N ALA A 149 -11.00 -5.88 -6.00
CA ALA A 149 -10.19 -6.70 -5.13
C ALA A 149 -11.12 -7.53 -4.25
N THR A 150 -11.10 -8.83 -4.46
CA THR A 150 -11.96 -9.82 -3.79
C THR A 150 -11.11 -10.88 -3.10
N ILE A 151 -11.71 -11.67 -2.22
CA ILE A 151 -11.04 -12.80 -1.57
C ILE A 151 -10.41 -13.74 -2.62
N GLU A 152 -11.12 -14.01 -3.71
CA GLU A 152 -10.70 -14.95 -4.75
C GLU A 152 -9.43 -14.45 -5.50
N ASN A 153 -9.33 -13.14 -5.79
CA ASN A 153 -8.18 -12.59 -6.51
C ASN A 153 -7.10 -11.99 -5.61
N GLY A 154 -7.15 -12.29 -4.32
CA GLY A 154 -6.11 -11.92 -3.36
C GLY A 154 -6.22 -10.48 -2.86
N CYS A 155 -7.41 -10.06 -2.40
CA CYS A 155 -7.57 -8.80 -1.66
C CYS A 155 -6.66 -8.76 -0.44
N MET A 156 -6.41 -7.58 0.09
CA MET A 156 -5.71 -7.46 1.37
C MET A 156 -6.55 -8.06 2.50
N TRP A 157 -5.87 -8.52 3.53
CA TRP A 157 -6.43 -8.87 4.83
C TRP A 157 -5.77 -8.00 5.88
N MET A 158 -6.52 -7.57 6.87
CA MET A 158 -6.10 -6.64 7.90
C MET A 158 -6.39 -7.21 9.28
N VAL A 159 -5.58 -6.83 10.27
CA VAL A 159 -5.86 -7.15 11.68
C VAL A 159 -6.33 -5.88 12.38
N PRO A 160 -7.61 -5.78 12.76
CA PRO A 160 -8.16 -4.60 13.41
C PRO A 160 -7.42 -4.24 14.71
N GLY A 161 -7.15 -2.94 14.89
CA GLY A 161 -6.49 -2.41 16.08
C GLY A 161 -4.98 -2.64 16.17
N SER A 162 -4.40 -3.44 15.25
CA SER A 162 -2.97 -3.81 15.29
C SER A 162 -2.00 -2.63 15.14
N HIS A 163 -2.43 -1.51 14.57
CA HIS A 163 -1.62 -0.30 14.48
C HIS A 163 -1.26 0.30 15.84
N LYS A 164 -2.02 -0.03 16.91
CA LYS A 164 -1.79 0.42 18.29
C LYS A 164 -0.77 -0.43 19.04
N TRP A 165 -0.38 -1.57 18.49
CA TRP A 165 0.49 -2.53 19.19
C TRP A 165 1.98 -2.24 19.01
N GLY A 166 2.34 -1.22 18.24
CA GLY A 166 3.72 -0.85 17.94
C GLY A 166 4.34 -1.65 16.80
N ASN A 167 5.66 -1.70 16.77
CA ASN A 167 6.42 -2.35 15.70
C ASN A 167 6.61 -3.84 15.99
N HIS A 168 5.97 -4.69 15.20
CA HIS A 168 6.06 -6.15 15.25
C HIS A 168 6.70 -6.78 14.01
N GLN A 169 7.33 -5.99 13.15
CA GLN A 169 7.84 -6.45 11.86
C GLN A 169 8.81 -7.64 11.94
N LYS A 170 9.64 -7.69 12.97
CA LYS A 170 10.57 -8.81 13.18
C LYS A 170 9.81 -10.13 13.33
N HIS A 171 8.73 -10.09 14.08
CA HIS A 171 7.89 -11.24 14.35
C HIS A 171 7.02 -11.62 13.15
N LEU A 172 6.41 -10.63 12.49
CA LEU A 172 5.64 -10.82 11.25
C LEU A 172 6.48 -11.51 10.17
N LYS A 173 7.72 -11.11 9.99
CA LYS A 173 8.65 -11.73 9.02
C LYS A 173 9.05 -13.16 9.37
N SER A 174 9.03 -13.54 10.66
CA SER A 174 9.40 -14.90 11.08
C SER A 174 8.29 -15.92 10.89
N THR A 175 7.10 -15.49 10.53
CA THR A 175 5.92 -16.35 10.36
C THR A 175 5.44 -16.27 8.92
N PRO A 176 5.88 -17.22 8.06
CA PRO A 176 5.48 -17.23 6.64
C PRO A 176 3.99 -17.55 6.44
N ASP A 177 3.33 -18.15 7.43
CA ASP A 177 1.92 -18.52 7.36
C ASP A 177 1.00 -17.36 7.67
N PHE A 178 -0.15 -17.32 6.99
CA PHE A 178 -1.16 -16.29 7.12
C PHE A 178 -1.83 -16.22 8.53
N MET A 179 -1.59 -17.20 9.41
CA MET A 179 -2.22 -17.33 10.74
C MET A 179 -1.18 -17.50 11.86
N PRO A 180 -0.51 -16.46 12.29
CA PRO A 180 0.68 -16.68 13.10
C PRO A 180 0.56 -16.48 14.61
N TYR A 181 -0.39 -15.68 15.11
CA TYR A 181 -0.24 -15.12 16.47
C TYR A 181 -0.86 -15.92 17.61
N HIS A 182 -1.63 -16.97 17.31
CA HIS A 182 -2.08 -17.90 18.34
C HIS A 182 -0.93 -18.62 19.06
N LYS A 183 0.28 -18.60 18.49
CA LYS A 183 1.47 -19.26 19.04
C LYS A 183 2.32 -18.37 19.94
N HIS A 184 2.09 -17.06 19.95
CA HIS A 184 2.93 -16.07 20.64
C HIS A 184 2.09 -14.98 21.30
N PRO A 185 1.12 -15.35 22.17
CA PRO A 185 0.25 -14.38 22.84
C PRO A 185 1.03 -13.39 23.73
N GLU A 186 2.21 -13.81 24.22
CA GLU A 186 3.09 -12.99 25.05
C GLU A 186 3.66 -11.75 24.33
N LEU A 187 3.60 -11.71 23.01
CA LEU A 187 4.07 -10.58 22.20
C LEU A 187 3.00 -9.52 21.96
N LEU A 188 1.77 -9.79 22.40
CA LEU A 188 0.62 -8.94 22.18
C LEU A 188 0.20 -8.24 23.46
N PRO A 189 -0.42 -7.05 23.38
CA PRO A 189 -1.11 -6.48 24.53
C PRO A 189 -2.14 -7.48 25.08
N GLU A 190 -2.33 -7.51 26.41
CA GLU A 190 -3.18 -8.49 27.09
C GLU A 190 -4.63 -8.57 26.57
N SER A 191 -5.12 -7.47 25.98
CA SER A 191 -6.45 -7.38 25.38
C SER A 191 -6.48 -7.59 23.86
N ALA A 192 -5.34 -7.86 23.22
CA ALA A 192 -5.26 -7.98 21.79
C ALA A 192 -5.90 -9.27 21.28
N GLN A 193 -6.79 -9.15 20.30
CA GLN A 193 -7.34 -10.27 19.56
C GLN A 193 -6.81 -10.23 18.13
N VAL A 194 -6.10 -11.28 17.73
CA VAL A 194 -5.59 -11.41 16.37
C VAL A 194 -6.61 -12.15 15.53
N GLU A 195 -7.50 -11.38 14.93
CA GLU A 195 -8.46 -11.87 13.96
C GLU A 195 -8.26 -11.09 12.66
N ALA A 196 -7.88 -11.78 11.60
CA ALA A 196 -7.71 -11.16 10.31
C ALA A 196 -9.04 -11.09 9.55
N VAL A 197 -9.35 -9.93 8.99
CA VAL A 197 -10.55 -9.71 8.20
C VAL A 197 -10.22 -9.38 6.74
N PRO A 198 -11.01 -9.89 5.76
CA PRO A 198 -10.79 -9.56 4.36
C PRO A 198 -11.17 -8.11 4.09
N PHE A 199 -10.33 -7.43 3.32
CA PHE A 199 -10.51 -6.05 2.95
C PHE A 199 -10.78 -5.92 1.44
N GLU A 200 -11.99 -6.30 1.04
CA GLU A 200 -12.44 -6.23 -0.35
C GLU A 200 -12.73 -4.78 -0.73
N ILE A 201 -12.19 -4.33 -1.86
CA ILE A 201 -12.31 -2.95 -2.39
C ILE A 201 -12.82 -3.02 -3.82
N LYS A 202 -13.81 -2.20 -4.14
CA LYS A 202 -14.34 -2.07 -5.50
C LYS A 202 -13.40 -1.27 -6.40
N LYS A 203 -13.43 -1.56 -7.68
CA LYS A 203 -12.72 -0.79 -8.72
C LYS A 203 -13.03 0.70 -8.58
N GLY A 204 -11.99 1.54 -8.57
CA GLY A 204 -12.09 2.98 -8.39
C GLY A 204 -12.25 3.45 -6.93
N GLN A 205 -12.51 2.54 -5.98
CA GLN A 205 -12.63 2.86 -4.57
C GLN A 205 -11.26 2.84 -3.90
N VAL A 206 -11.09 3.66 -2.86
CA VAL A 206 -9.89 3.66 -2.00
C VAL A 206 -10.15 2.89 -0.70
N GLY A 207 -9.13 2.16 -0.27
CA GLY A 207 -8.99 1.67 1.10
C GLY A 207 -7.83 2.39 1.78
N TYR A 208 -8.05 2.88 2.99
CA TYR A 208 -7.00 3.50 3.79
C TYR A 208 -6.54 2.59 4.91
N HIS A 209 -5.23 2.58 5.18
CA HIS A 209 -4.70 1.93 6.38
C HIS A 209 -3.54 2.73 6.98
N HIS A 210 -3.41 2.63 8.29
CA HIS A 210 -2.30 3.21 9.04
C HIS A 210 -1.02 2.41 8.78
N CYS A 211 0.13 3.06 8.70
CA CYS A 211 1.40 2.43 8.36
C CYS A 211 1.88 1.32 9.33
N LEU A 212 1.28 1.22 10.50
CA LEU A 212 1.52 0.15 11.48
C LEU A 212 0.41 -0.91 11.51
N THR A 213 -0.64 -0.81 10.70
CA THR A 213 -1.65 -1.86 10.59
C THR A 213 -1.03 -3.13 10.02
N TRP A 214 -1.25 -4.26 10.69
CA TRP A 214 -0.83 -5.56 10.16
C TRP A 214 -1.69 -5.93 8.98
N HIS A 215 -1.04 -6.17 7.85
CA HIS A 215 -1.74 -6.56 6.65
C HIS A 215 -0.90 -7.49 5.77
N GLY A 216 -1.58 -8.18 4.90
CA GLY A 216 -1.00 -9.08 3.93
C GLY A 216 -2.05 -9.46 2.89
N SER A 217 -1.70 -10.31 1.94
CA SER A 217 -2.68 -10.77 0.97
C SER A 217 -2.35 -12.16 0.44
N PRO A 218 -3.35 -13.06 0.28
CA PRO A 218 -3.16 -14.38 -0.29
C PRO A 218 -2.86 -14.31 -1.79
N ASN A 219 -2.65 -15.48 -2.39
CA ASN A 219 -2.50 -15.64 -3.82
C ASN A 219 -3.74 -15.16 -4.59
N ASN A 220 -3.53 -14.70 -5.81
CA ASN A 220 -4.60 -14.57 -6.79
C ASN A 220 -4.86 -15.94 -7.42
N ARG A 221 -5.99 -16.55 -7.05
CA ARG A 221 -6.41 -17.87 -7.60
C ARG A 221 -7.40 -17.75 -8.75
N SER A 222 -7.78 -16.51 -9.09
CA SER A 222 -8.75 -16.25 -10.15
C SER A 222 -8.10 -16.04 -11.51
N GLU A 223 -8.90 -16.10 -12.57
CA GLU A 223 -8.52 -15.73 -13.94
C GLU A 223 -8.46 -14.21 -14.17
N ARG A 224 -8.66 -13.40 -13.12
CA ARG A 224 -8.71 -11.94 -13.20
C ARG A 224 -7.44 -11.28 -12.69
N LYS A 225 -7.02 -10.20 -13.33
CA LYS A 225 -5.97 -9.32 -12.80
C LYS A 225 -6.41 -8.67 -11.49
N ARG A 226 -5.48 -8.42 -10.57
CA ARG A 226 -5.70 -7.58 -9.39
C ARG A 226 -4.62 -6.51 -9.33
N ARG A 227 -4.93 -5.34 -9.87
CA ARG A 227 -4.05 -4.17 -9.92
C ARG A 227 -4.52 -3.11 -8.94
N ALA A 228 -3.59 -2.47 -8.28
CA ALA A 228 -3.85 -1.35 -7.39
C ALA A 228 -2.70 -0.36 -7.36
N ILE A 229 -3.01 0.87 -6.98
CA ILE A 229 -2.06 1.93 -6.72
C ILE A 229 -2.13 2.25 -5.23
N ALA A 230 -1.01 2.15 -4.51
CA ALA A 230 -0.90 2.66 -3.16
C ALA A 230 -0.13 3.98 -3.18
N VAL A 231 -0.69 5.02 -2.57
CA VAL A 231 0.00 6.28 -2.30
C VAL A 231 0.18 6.40 -0.80
N HIS A 232 1.43 6.55 -0.36
CA HIS A 232 1.75 6.68 1.06
C HIS A 232 1.93 8.16 1.41
N TYR A 233 1.03 8.67 2.24
CA TYR A 233 1.00 10.06 2.64
C TYR A 233 1.63 10.27 4.01
N MET A 234 2.46 11.31 4.11
CA MET A 234 3.09 11.77 5.35
C MET A 234 2.37 13.03 5.86
N PRO A 235 1.98 13.10 7.13
CA PRO A 235 1.55 14.36 7.73
C PRO A 235 2.69 15.39 7.77
N GLY A 236 2.33 16.67 7.83
CA GLY A 236 3.28 17.77 7.73
C GLY A 236 4.37 17.80 8.81
N HIS A 237 4.12 17.20 9.98
CA HIS A 237 5.08 17.08 11.07
C HIS A 237 6.08 15.91 10.91
N THR A 238 5.93 15.09 9.88
CA THR A 238 6.87 13.99 9.59
C THR A 238 8.26 14.53 9.27
N ARG A 239 9.28 13.88 9.83
CA ARG A 239 10.69 14.27 9.69
C ARG A 239 11.49 13.16 9.05
N TYR A 240 12.55 13.57 8.35
CA TYR A 240 13.54 12.66 7.80
C TYR A 240 14.63 12.37 8.84
N GLU A 241 14.92 11.09 9.06
CA GLU A 241 15.98 10.59 9.92
C GLU A 241 17.15 10.07 9.06
N PRO A 242 18.28 10.80 8.96
CA PRO A 242 19.35 10.54 7.98
C PRO A 242 20.17 9.26 8.25
N ASN A 243 19.92 8.55 9.34
CA ASN A 243 20.73 7.39 9.76
C ASN A 243 20.25 6.04 9.18
N GLY A 244 19.18 6.04 8.39
CA GLY A 244 18.67 4.85 7.71
C GLY A 244 19.14 4.79 6.26
N LYS A 245 19.39 3.59 5.73
CA LYS A 245 19.60 3.38 4.30
C LYS A 245 18.29 2.95 3.68
N HIS A 246 17.75 3.75 2.76
CA HIS A 246 16.55 3.40 2.04
C HIS A 246 16.68 3.78 0.56
N PRO A 247 16.22 2.94 -0.41
CA PRO A 247 16.32 3.24 -1.85
C PRO A 247 15.65 4.55 -2.26
N MET A 248 14.68 5.02 -1.46
CA MET A 248 13.97 6.28 -1.70
C MET A 248 14.71 7.51 -1.17
N GLU A 249 15.80 7.36 -0.42
CA GLU A 249 16.52 8.49 0.16
C GLU A 249 16.89 9.59 -0.87
N PRO A 250 17.38 9.28 -2.08
CA PRO A 250 17.68 10.28 -3.10
C PRO A 250 16.45 11.03 -3.63
N HIS A 251 15.25 10.52 -3.38
CA HIS A 251 13.99 11.03 -3.93
C HIS A 251 13.11 11.71 -2.86
N ILE A 252 13.61 11.84 -1.63
CA ILE A 252 12.89 12.51 -0.55
C ILE A 252 12.77 13.98 -0.85
N GLN A 253 11.54 14.50 -0.87
CA GLN A 253 11.27 15.93 -1.08
C GLN A 253 11.33 16.75 0.22
N VAL A 254 11.48 16.11 1.37
CA VAL A 254 11.61 16.75 2.68
C VAL A 254 13.08 17.06 2.91
N LYS A 255 13.48 18.29 2.70
CA LYS A 255 14.83 18.76 3.08
C LYS A 255 14.94 18.87 4.58
N GLN A 256 16.14 18.54 5.13
CA GLN A 256 16.45 18.80 6.53
C GLN A 256 16.15 20.26 6.86
N GLY A 257 15.32 20.50 7.88
CA GLY A 257 15.14 21.81 8.49
C GLY A 257 13.99 22.67 7.92
N GLU A 258 13.15 22.12 7.10
CA GLU A 258 11.88 22.77 6.73
C GLU A 258 10.67 22.12 7.39
#